data_c0176642c3f1b15a17f8d656969903fd
#
_entry.id   c0176642c3f1b15a17f8d656969903fd
#
_cell.length_a   1.000
_cell.length_b   1.000
_cell.length_c   1.000
_cell.angle_alpha   90.00
_cell.angle_beta   90.00
_cell.angle_gamma   90.00
#
_symmetry.space_group_name_H-M   'P 1'
#
loop_
_entity.id
_entity.type
_entity.pdbx_description
1 polymer ?
#
loop_
_entity_poly.entity_id
_entity_poly.type
_entity_poly.pdbx_seq_one_letter_code
_entity_poly.pdbx_strand_id
1 'polypeptide(L)'
;ILTERDILLKVTGKGFDPDLTTIDEFITINPESVTPDDPLAYALNKMYIGGFRNVPVVNDELYPIGIIGITDIIASIADYFHGDIINLPPLDKFVDTNTQEGG
;
A
#
# COMPACT_ATOMS: atom_id res chain seq x y z
N ILE A 1 -9.67 2.13 1.38
CA ILE A 1 -8.85 1.91 0.16
C ILE A 1 -9.36 0.70 -0.58
N LEU A 2 -9.61 0.84 -1.84
CA LEU A 2 -10.03 -0.26 -2.71
C LEU A 2 -8.81 -0.78 -3.44
N THR A 3 -8.53 -2.08 -3.31
CA THR A 3 -7.38 -2.70 -3.92
C THR A 3 -7.81 -3.79 -4.89
N GLU A 4 -6.89 -4.22 -5.74
CA GLU A 4 -7.15 -5.34 -6.65
C GLU A 4 -7.56 -6.59 -5.89
N ARG A 5 -6.96 -6.80 -4.72
CA ARG A 5 -7.28 -7.93 -3.88
C ARG A 5 -8.73 -7.88 -3.42
N ASP A 6 -9.20 -6.69 -3.02
CA ASP A 6 -10.58 -6.50 -2.59
C ASP A 6 -11.53 -6.83 -3.75
N ILE A 7 -11.18 -6.39 -4.94
CA ILE A 7 -11.98 -6.68 -6.12
C ILE A 7 -12.05 -8.17 -6.38
N LEU A 8 -10.92 -8.83 -6.36
CA LEU A 8 -10.87 -10.27 -6.64
C LEU A 8 -11.64 -11.08 -5.62
N LEU A 9 -11.53 -10.72 -4.36
CA LEU A 9 -12.18 -11.48 -3.30
C LEU A 9 -13.68 -11.24 -3.21
N LYS A 10 -14.12 -10.04 -3.55
CA LYS A 10 -15.51 -9.67 -3.35
C LYS A 10 -16.40 -9.83 -4.57
N VAL A 11 -15.82 -9.84 -5.75
CA VAL A 11 -16.63 -9.94 -6.98
C VAL A 11 -16.46 -11.24 -7.73
N THR A 12 -15.40 -12.01 -7.46
CA THR A 12 -15.14 -13.23 -8.17
C THR A 12 -16.27 -14.23 -7.96
N GLY A 13 -16.81 -14.76 -9.04
CA GLY A 13 -17.86 -15.77 -8.97
C GLY A 13 -19.24 -15.22 -8.67
N LYS A 14 -19.38 -13.90 -8.59
CA LYS A 14 -20.68 -13.27 -8.35
C LYS A 14 -21.11 -12.52 -9.58
N GLY A 15 -22.39 -12.62 -9.89
CA GLY A 15 -22.95 -11.75 -10.90
C GLY A 15 -23.10 -10.37 -10.31
N PHE A 16 -22.43 -9.38 -10.87
CA PHE A 16 -22.60 -8.02 -10.42
C PHE A 16 -22.61 -7.08 -11.60
N ASP A 17 -23.31 -5.97 -11.41
CA ASP A 17 -23.41 -4.92 -12.42
C ASP A 17 -22.61 -3.72 -11.91
N PRO A 18 -21.52 -3.36 -12.59
CA PRO A 18 -20.71 -2.24 -12.14
C PRO A 18 -21.44 -0.91 -12.09
N ASP A 19 -22.54 -0.78 -12.83
CA ASP A 19 -23.31 0.47 -12.82
C ASP A 19 -24.26 0.55 -11.62
N LEU A 20 -24.63 -0.59 -11.06
CA LEU A 20 -25.53 -0.65 -9.92
C LEU A 20 -24.85 -0.89 -8.59
N THR A 21 -23.61 -1.34 -8.65
CA THR A 21 -22.84 -1.66 -7.46
C THR A 21 -22.05 -0.43 -7.00
N THR A 22 -22.13 -0.12 -5.73
CA THR A 22 -21.43 1.05 -5.19
C THR A 22 -20.11 0.67 -4.55
N ILE A 23 -19.24 1.64 -4.43
CA ILE A 23 -17.89 1.42 -3.92
C ILE A 23 -17.89 0.94 -2.47
N ASP A 24 -18.85 1.40 -1.68
CA ASP A 24 -18.90 1.04 -0.26
C ASP A 24 -19.10 -0.46 -0.03
N GLU A 25 -19.55 -1.20 -1.04
CA GLU A 25 -19.66 -2.64 -0.93
C GLU A 25 -18.30 -3.34 -1.02
N PHE A 26 -17.27 -2.65 -1.47
CA PHE A 26 -15.97 -3.24 -1.74
C PHE A 26 -14.84 -2.66 -0.91
N ILE A 27 -15.05 -1.55 -0.23
CA ILE A 27 -13.97 -0.95 0.55
C ILE A 27 -13.68 -1.76 1.79
N THR A 28 -12.44 -1.68 2.23
CA THR A 28 -12.04 -2.26 3.50
C THR A 28 -12.37 -1.27 4.59
N ILE A 29 -13.15 -1.72 5.56
CA ILE A 29 -13.53 -0.89 6.70
C ILE A 29 -12.41 -0.93 7.73
N ASN A 30 -12.09 0.21 8.30
CA ASN A 30 -11.01 0.36 9.28
C ASN A 30 -9.67 -0.14 8.73
N PRO A 31 -9.20 0.44 7.63
CA PRO A 31 -7.93 0.00 7.05
C PRO A 31 -6.78 0.28 8.00
N GLU A 32 -5.72 -0.50 7.86
CA GLU A 32 -4.49 -0.20 8.56
C GLU A 32 -4.02 1.20 8.16
N SER A 33 -3.64 1.99 9.15
CA SER A 33 -3.23 3.36 8.90
C SER A 33 -2.06 3.72 9.79
N VAL A 34 -1.40 4.81 9.45
CA VAL A 34 -0.29 5.35 10.24
C VAL A 34 -0.51 6.83 10.45
N THR A 35 0.25 7.41 11.37
CA THR A 35 0.23 8.85 11.61
C THR A 35 1.56 9.44 11.17
N PRO A 36 1.63 10.78 10.97
CA PRO A 36 2.89 11.41 10.56
C PRO A 36 4.04 11.21 11.54
N ASP A 37 3.73 10.95 12.80
CA ASP A 37 4.75 10.80 13.83
C ASP A 37 5.24 9.36 13.97
N ASP A 38 4.62 8.41 13.28
CA ASP A 38 5.05 7.04 13.34
C ASP A 38 6.39 6.85 12.65
N PRO A 39 7.25 5.97 13.17
CA PRO A 39 8.51 5.66 12.48
C PRO A 39 8.25 5.03 11.11
N LEU A 40 9.13 5.31 10.18
CA LEU A 40 9.04 4.72 8.85
C LEU A 40 9.01 3.19 8.91
N ALA A 41 9.77 2.61 9.84
CA ALA A 41 9.82 1.17 10.02
C ALA A 41 8.43 0.58 10.33
N TYR A 42 7.60 1.34 11.03
CA TYR A 42 6.26 0.90 11.35
C TYR A 42 5.39 0.79 10.11
N ALA A 43 5.48 1.78 9.23
CA ALA A 43 4.75 1.75 7.97
C ALA A 43 5.21 0.60 7.09
N LEU A 44 6.52 0.40 7.00
CA LEU A 44 7.08 -0.70 6.22
C LEU A 44 6.65 -2.06 6.75
N ASN A 45 6.57 -2.20 8.05
CA ASN A 45 6.13 -3.44 8.67
C ASN A 45 4.67 -3.74 8.34
N LYS A 46 3.82 -2.72 8.36
CA LYS A 46 2.42 -2.89 7.97
C LYS A 46 2.29 -3.31 6.52
N MET A 47 3.08 -2.71 5.65
CA MET A 47 3.08 -3.08 4.24
C MET A 47 3.53 -4.52 4.03
N TYR A 48 4.57 -4.91 4.74
CA TYR A 48 5.13 -6.25 4.60
C TYR A 48 4.19 -7.33 5.12
N ILE A 49 3.70 -7.17 6.33
CA ILE A 49 2.84 -8.17 6.96
C ILE A 49 1.47 -8.21 6.31
N GLY A 50 0.90 -7.04 6.00
CA GLY A 50 -0.43 -6.97 5.43
C GLY A 50 -0.48 -7.17 3.92
N GLY A 51 0.66 -7.14 3.25
CA GLY A 51 0.69 -7.21 1.81
C GLY A 51 0.19 -5.95 1.13
N PHE A 52 0.27 -4.82 1.82
CA PHE A 52 -0.17 -3.53 1.28
C PHE A 52 0.96 -2.82 0.59
N ARG A 53 0.66 -2.14 -0.48
CA ARG A 53 1.63 -1.27 -1.16
C ARG A 53 1.42 0.18 -0.79
N ASN A 54 0.27 0.50 -0.26
CA ASN A 54 -0.10 1.85 0.14
C ASN A 54 -0.82 1.78 1.47
N VAL A 55 -0.52 2.75 2.33
CA VAL A 55 -1.15 2.83 3.65
C VAL A 55 -1.61 4.27 3.85
N PRO A 56 -2.85 4.48 4.28
CA PRO A 56 -3.32 5.83 4.54
C PRO A 56 -2.65 6.42 5.75
N VAL A 57 -2.40 7.72 5.67
CA VAL A 57 -1.86 8.51 6.79
C VAL A 57 -3.01 9.33 7.35
N VAL A 58 -3.23 9.22 8.64
CA VAL A 58 -4.32 9.91 9.32
C VAL A 58 -3.78 10.81 10.42
N ASN A 59 -4.59 11.80 10.81
CA ASN A 59 -4.24 12.66 11.93
C ASN A 59 -4.77 12.07 13.23
N ASP A 60 -4.63 12.81 14.34
CA ASP A 60 -5.04 12.34 15.66
C ASP A 60 -6.55 12.07 15.73
N GLU A 61 -7.31 12.68 14.87
CA GLU A 61 -8.76 12.50 14.83
C GLU A 61 -9.18 11.44 13.83
N LEU A 62 -8.21 10.70 13.30
CA LEU A 62 -8.42 9.63 12.33
C LEU A 62 -8.93 10.11 10.97
N TYR A 63 -8.76 11.39 10.67
CA TYR A 63 -9.05 11.89 9.33
C TYR A 63 -7.87 11.62 8.40
N PRO A 64 -8.13 11.16 7.18
CA PRO A 64 -7.06 10.92 6.23
C PRO A 64 -6.44 12.24 5.79
N ILE A 65 -5.11 12.31 5.84
CA ILE A 65 -4.38 13.49 5.41
C ILE A 65 -3.40 13.17 4.29
N GLY A 66 -3.27 11.91 3.93
CA GLY A 66 -2.39 11.52 2.84
C GLY A 66 -2.32 10.02 2.71
N ILE A 67 -1.43 9.59 1.86
CA ILE A 67 -1.19 8.17 1.65
C ILE A 67 0.32 8.00 1.49
N ILE A 68 0.84 6.89 2.03
CA ILE A 68 2.25 6.58 1.85
C ILE A 68 2.35 5.27 1.06
N GLY A 69 3.16 5.27 0.01
CA GLY A 69 3.32 4.11 -0.84
C GLY A 69 4.73 3.58 -0.80
N ILE A 70 4.88 2.29 -1.04
CA ILE A 70 6.20 1.64 -1.02
C ILE A 70 7.13 2.26 -2.07
N THR A 71 6.61 2.63 -3.23
CA THR A 71 7.42 3.24 -4.27
C THR A 71 7.93 4.61 -3.87
N ASP A 72 7.12 5.38 -3.12
CA ASP A 72 7.54 6.68 -2.63
C ASP A 72 8.67 6.55 -1.60
N ILE A 73 8.56 5.53 -0.76
CA ILE A 73 9.59 5.27 0.25
C ILE A 73 10.89 4.87 -0.44
N ILE A 74 10.82 3.98 -1.42
CA ILE A 74 12.01 3.54 -2.14
C ILE A 74 12.66 4.71 -2.85
N ALA A 75 11.87 5.57 -3.48
CA ALA A 75 12.41 6.74 -4.17
C ALA A 75 13.11 7.68 -3.21
N SER A 76 12.53 7.91 -2.04
CA SER A 76 13.13 8.78 -1.03
C SER A 76 14.43 8.21 -0.48
N ILE A 77 14.48 6.90 -0.25
CA ILE A 77 15.68 6.23 0.23
C ILE A 77 16.77 6.28 -0.84
N ALA A 78 16.41 6.04 -2.09
CA ALA A 78 17.36 6.09 -3.20
C ALA A 78 17.97 7.48 -3.33
N ASP A 79 17.15 8.51 -3.15
CA ASP A 79 17.61 9.89 -3.22
C ASP A 79 18.55 10.22 -2.06
N TYR A 80 18.22 9.75 -0.87
CA TYR A 80 19.00 9.98 0.34
C TYR A 80 20.35 9.29 0.29
N PHE A 81 20.38 8.04 -0.19
CA PHE A 81 21.60 7.22 -0.26
C PHE A 81 22.08 7.03 -1.69
N HIS A 82 22.09 8.10 -2.45
CA HIS A 82 22.36 8.03 -3.88
C HIS A 82 23.58 7.17 -4.25
N GLY A 83 24.74 7.44 -3.63
CA GLY A 83 25.95 6.71 -3.94
C GLY A 83 25.92 5.25 -3.49
N ASP A 84 25.28 5.00 -2.37
CA ASP A 84 25.25 3.66 -1.76
C ASP A 84 24.26 2.74 -2.47
N ILE A 85 23.14 3.29 -2.90
CA ILE A 85 22.09 2.51 -3.55
C ILE A 85 22.58 1.88 -4.85
N ILE A 86 23.43 2.60 -5.56
CA ILE A 86 23.97 2.11 -6.82
C ILE A 86 24.77 0.82 -6.67
N ASN A 87 25.35 0.62 -5.50
CA ASN A 87 26.19 -0.53 -5.21
C ASN A 87 25.46 -1.68 -4.53
N LEU A 88 24.17 -1.53 -4.27
CA LEU A 88 23.41 -2.60 -3.66
C LEU A 88 22.98 -3.63 -4.70
N PRO A 89 22.63 -4.85 -4.26
CA PRO A 89 22.01 -5.81 -5.16
C PRO A 89 20.78 -5.22 -5.81
N PRO A 90 20.40 -5.71 -7.00
CA PRO A 90 19.23 -5.17 -7.70
C PRO A 90 18.01 -5.13 -6.80
N LEU A 91 17.31 -3.99 -6.83
CA LEU A 91 16.09 -3.82 -6.05
C LEU A 91 14.97 -4.73 -6.51
N ASP A 92 15.07 -5.27 -7.70
CA ASP A 92 14.08 -6.20 -8.21
C ASP A 92 13.91 -7.42 -7.30
N LYS A 93 14.92 -7.75 -6.51
CA LYS A 93 14.79 -8.82 -5.52
C LYS A 93 13.76 -8.50 -4.46
N PHE A 94 13.55 -7.22 -4.20
CA PHE A 94 12.55 -6.78 -3.24
C PHE A 94 11.22 -6.51 -3.91
N VAL A 95 11.27 -6.08 -5.15
CA VAL A 95 10.09 -5.64 -5.89
C VAL A 95 9.37 -6.82 -6.52
N ASP A 96 10.09 -7.86 -6.91
CA ASP A 96 9.50 -9.02 -7.57
C ASP A 96 8.37 -9.63 -6.78
N THR A 97 8.55 -9.76 -5.48
CA THR A 97 7.52 -10.33 -4.62
C THR A 97 6.26 -9.50 -4.65
N ASN A 98 6.41 -8.19 -4.65
CA ASN A 98 5.27 -7.28 -4.70
C ASN A 98 4.62 -7.27 -6.07
N THR A 99 5.43 -7.34 -7.10
CA THR A 99 4.94 -7.32 -8.47
C THR A 99 4.10 -8.55 -8.77
N GLN A 100 4.53 -9.69 -8.29
CA GLN A 100 3.80 -10.94 -8.50
C GLN A 100 2.46 -10.95 -7.79
N GLU A 101 2.30 -10.14 -6.79
CA GLU A 101 1.05 -10.02 -6.07
C GLU A 101 0.13 -8.97 -6.67
N GLY A 102 0.51 -8.46 -7.82
CA GLY A 102 -0.34 -7.56 -8.56
C GLY A 102 -0.46 -6.18 -7.98
N GLY A 103 0.48 -5.81 -7.28
CA GLY A 103 0.45 -4.46 -6.67
C GLY A 103 0.33 -3.35 -7.69
#